data_0d01358fed0e4d7b736b7da437c7b517
#
_entry.id   0d01358fed0e4d7b736b7da437c7b517
#
_cell.length_a   1.000
_cell.length_b   1.000
_cell.length_c   1.000
_cell.angle_alpha   90.00
_cell.angle_beta   90.00
_cell.angle_gamma   90.00
#
_symmetry.space_group_name_H-M   'P 1'
#
loop_
_entity.id
_entity.type
_entity.pdbx_description
1 polymer ?
#
loop_
_entity_poly.entity_id
_entity_poly.type
_entity_poly.pdbx_seq_one_letter_code
_entity_poly.pdbx_strand_id
1 'polypeptide(L)'
;MIVEKICFDFLLLNILIHLLTERILYMNFIILASFIVFGVWLTYQLSKSNKDNEKAEKEFWQREHEANSVRKKSLDSLNYIEIPMDRLPFSVLTDNEQIKNCIDQILALSEVKIVNFTGLTNTDLKLEYGTANITVLSEYDQNYTLLARTLYTWGNLLYDAGYVTEAVLPLEFAISTGTDISGNYKLLATIYRDRGQVSKIEDLILAAENLNSIMKKPILSLLSDIVHGEK
;
A
#
# COMPACT_ATOMS: atom_id res chain seq x y z
N MET A 1 18.91 -37.47 73.69
CA MET A 1 19.39 -37.64 72.26
C MET A 1 18.28 -37.71 71.19
N ILE A 2 17.28 -38.64 71.33
CA ILE A 2 16.17 -38.73 70.32
C ILE A 2 15.19 -37.55 70.45
N VAL A 3 14.82 -37.15 71.66
CA VAL A 3 13.88 -36.03 71.90
C VAL A 3 14.47 -34.69 71.49
N GLU A 4 15.74 -34.45 71.69
CA GLU A 4 16.45 -33.25 71.31
C GLU A 4 16.52 -33.11 69.74
N LYS A 5 16.70 -34.22 69.06
CA LYS A 5 16.70 -34.24 67.57
C LYS A 5 15.33 -33.89 67.04
N ILE A 6 14.25 -34.45 67.62
CA ILE A 6 12.86 -34.16 67.22
C ILE A 6 12.51 -32.68 67.45
N CYS A 7 12.96 -32.11 68.59
CA CYS A 7 12.74 -30.71 68.92
C CYS A 7 13.50 -29.76 67.92
N PHE A 8 14.71 -30.15 67.52
CA PHE A 8 15.52 -29.39 66.58
C PHE A 8 14.94 -29.44 65.17
N ASP A 9 14.48 -30.62 64.71
CA ASP A 9 13.83 -30.78 63.40
C ASP A 9 12.50 -30.01 63.33
N PHE A 10 11.75 -29.94 64.43
CA PHE A 10 10.51 -29.16 64.53
C PHE A 10 10.78 -27.64 64.48
N LEU A 11 11.86 -27.18 65.13
CA LEU A 11 12.28 -25.78 65.09
C LEU A 11 12.73 -25.38 63.69
N LEU A 12 13.51 -26.21 63.00
CA LEU A 12 13.96 -26.01 61.63
C LEU A 12 12.77 -25.94 60.65
N LEU A 13 11.78 -26.83 60.83
CA LEU A 13 10.58 -26.85 60.01
C LEU A 13 9.76 -25.56 60.16
N ASN A 14 9.59 -25.05 61.39
CA ASN A 14 8.91 -23.79 61.64
C ASN A 14 9.64 -22.58 61.02
N ILE A 15 10.96 -22.54 61.11
CA ILE A 15 11.76 -21.48 60.50
C ILE A 15 11.61 -21.53 58.95
N LEU A 16 11.65 -22.73 58.36
CA LEU A 16 11.50 -22.92 56.94
C LEU A 16 10.10 -22.49 56.45
N ILE A 17 9.05 -22.85 57.19
CA ILE A 17 7.66 -22.43 56.89
C ILE A 17 7.55 -20.89 56.97
N HIS A 18 8.13 -20.27 57.99
CA HIS A 18 8.12 -18.81 58.13
C HIS A 18 8.82 -18.11 56.95
N LEU A 19 9.99 -18.60 56.52
CA LEU A 19 10.72 -18.08 55.39
C LEU A 19 9.99 -18.26 54.08
N LEU A 20 9.27 -19.39 53.89
CA LEU A 20 8.45 -19.62 52.69
C LEU A 20 7.23 -18.71 52.67
N THR A 21 6.55 -18.50 53.80
CA THR A 21 5.39 -17.60 53.89
C THR A 21 5.79 -16.15 53.61
N GLU A 22 6.91 -15.67 54.15
CA GLU A 22 7.45 -14.35 53.82
C GLU A 22 7.75 -14.20 52.32
N ARG A 23 8.40 -15.17 51.68
CA ARG A 23 8.68 -15.14 50.25
C ARG A 23 7.42 -15.10 49.39
N ILE A 24 6.39 -15.87 49.74
CA ILE A 24 5.10 -15.87 49.04
C ILE A 24 4.42 -14.51 49.20
N LEU A 25 4.47 -13.90 50.37
CA LEU A 25 3.89 -12.58 50.59
C LEU A 25 4.59 -11.49 49.79
N TYR A 26 5.93 -11.52 49.73
CA TYR A 26 6.72 -10.61 48.89
C TYR A 26 6.41 -10.77 47.41
N MET A 27 6.31 -12.02 46.92
CA MET A 27 5.99 -12.31 45.54
C MET A 27 4.61 -11.78 45.15
N ASN A 28 3.60 -11.99 45.98
CA ASN A 28 2.25 -11.47 45.78
C ASN A 28 2.21 -9.93 45.78
N PHE A 29 3.01 -9.28 46.64
CA PHE A 29 3.11 -7.82 46.65
C PHE A 29 3.76 -7.27 45.38
N ILE A 30 4.83 -7.90 44.87
CA ILE A 30 5.48 -7.51 43.59
C ILE A 30 4.51 -7.66 42.44
N ILE A 31 3.76 -8.76 42.39
CA ILE A 31 2.75 -8.99 41.35
C ILE A 31 1.67 -7.91 41.43
N LEU A 32 1.14 -7.62 42.59
CA LEU A 32 0.13 -6.56 42.77
C LEU A 32 0.66 -5.19 42.32
N ALA A 33 1.88 -4.85 42.75
CA ALA A 33 2.52 -3.59 42.36
C ALA A 33 2.71 -3.49 40.84
N SER A 34 3.11 -4.59 40.19
CA SER A 34 3.24 -4.61 38.73
C SER A 34 1.91 -4.39 37.99
N PHE A 35 0.82 -4.95 38.50
CA PHE A 35 -0.53 -4.70 37.93
C PHE A 35 -0.97 -3.24 38.08
N ILE A 36 -0.66 -2.61 39.24
CA ILE A 36 -0.97 -1.19 39.45
C ILE A 36 -0.18 -0.32 38.49
N VAL A 37 1.15 -0.56 38.36
CA VAL A 37 2.00 0.18 37.43
C VAL A 37 1.52 -0.01 35.99
N PHE A 38 1.18 -1.24 35.59
CA PHE A 38 0.64 -1.53 34.27
C PHE A 38 -0.71 -0.81 34.04
N GLY A 39 -1.60 -0.82 35.01
CA GLY A 39 -2.88 -0.11 34.93
C GLY A 39 -2.71 1.40 34.74
N VAL A 40 -1.81 2.02 35.47
CA VAL A 40 -1.48 3.46 35.34
C VAL A 40 -0.88 3.74 33.97
N TRP A 41 0.06 2.90 33.53
CA TRP A 41 0.65 3.04 32.19
C TRP A 41 -0.40 2.88 31.08
N LEU A 42 -1.28 1.89 31.18
CA LEU A 42 -2.35 1.67 30.22
C LEU A 42 -3.33 2.85 30.14
N THR A 43 -3.76 3.37 31.28
CA THR A 43 -4.64 4.55 31.31
C THR A 43 -3.98 5.80 30.72
N TYR A 44 -2.68 5.98 30.96
CA TYR A 44 -1.89 7.04 30.32
C TYR A 44 -1.84 6.89 28.80
N GLN A 45 -1.55 5.68 28.29
CA GLN A 45 -1.50 5.41 26.86
C GLN A 45 -2.86 5.60 26.19
N LEU A 46 -3.94 5.13 26.79
CA LEU A 46 -5.30 5.32 26.29
C LEU A 46 -5.67 6.81 26.26
N SER A 47 -5.36 7.55 27.33
CA SER A 47 -5.64 9.00 27.38
C SER A 47 -4.84 9.78 26.34
N LYS A 48 -3.58 9.40 26.10
CA LYS A 48 -2.74 10.00 25.06
C LYS A 48 -3.31 9.70 23.67
N SER A 49 -3.61 8.42 23.39
CA SER A 49 -4.20 8.01 22.10
C SER A 49 -5.52 8.72 21.82
N ASN A 50 -6.39 8.88 22.82
CA ASN A 50 -7.66 9.59 22.65
C ASN A 50 -7.45 11.07 22.30
N LYS A 51 -6.49 11.75 22.94
CA LYS A 51 -6.17 13.15 22.61
C LYS A 51 -5.59 13.32 21.22
N ASP A 52 -4.71 12.39 20.80
CA ASP A 52 -4.14 12.40 19.45
C ASP A 52 -5.22 12.15 18.40
N ASN A 53 -6.17 11.23 18.67
CA ASN A 53 -7.32 10.97 17.81
C ASN A 53 -8.26 12.17 17.71
N GLU A 54 -8.62 12.82 18.83
CA GLU A 54 -9.46 14.03 18.83
C GLU A 54 -8.82 15.17 18.04
N LYS A 55 -7.48 15.32 18.15
CA LYS A 55 -6.75 16.34 17.40
C LYS A 55 -6.79 16.03 15.91
N ALA A 56 -6.47 14.78 15.52
CA ALA A 56 -6.51 14.35 14.13
C ALA A 56 -7.91 14.49 13.52
N GLU A 57 -8.96 14.17 14.27
CA GLU A 57 -10.35 14.35 13.85
C GLU A 57 -10.70 15.82 13.62
N LYS A 58 -10.32 16.71 14.54
CA LYS A 58 -10.53 18.15 14.37
C LYS A 58 -9.80 18.72 13.15
N GLU A 59 -8.54 18.33 12.95
CA GLU A 59 -7.74 18.72 11.79
C GLU A 59 -8.36 18.20 10.48
N PHE A 60 -8.86 16.97 10.48
CA PHE A 60 -9.57 16.38 9.34
C PHE A 60 -10.83 17.19 9.00
N TRP A 61 -11.70 17.44 9.98
CA TRP A 61 -12.96 18.17 9.76
C TRP A 61 -12.72 19.63 9.36
N GLN A 62 -11.70 20.27 9.91
CA GLN A 62 -11.32 21.63 9.50
C GLN A 62 -10.88 21.63 8.03
N ARG A 63 -10.00 20.70 7.64
CA ARG A 63 -9.52 20.57 6.26
C ARG A 63 -10.67 20.25 5.29
N GLU A 64 -11.59 19.39 5.67
CA GLU A 64 -12.77 19.05 4.86
C GLU A 64 -13.72 20.26 4.72
N HIS A 65 -13.88 21.06 5.77
CA HIS A 65 -14.66 22.29 5.71
C HIS A 65 -14.03 23.33 4.77
N GLU A 66 -12.73 23.54 4.86
CA GLU A 66 -11.98 24.39 3.93
C GLU A 66 -12.14 23.91 2.49
N ALA A 67 -11.96 22.62 2.25
CA ALA A 67 -12.09 21.98 0.94
C ALA A 67 -13.49 22.19 0.33
N ASN A 68 -14.54 22.07 1.13
CA ASN A 68 -15.91 22.24 0.68
C ASN A 68 -16.26 23.70 0.33
N SER A 69 -15.47 24.66 0.80
CA SER A 69 -15.66 26.10 0.51
C SER A 69 -14.94 26.57 -0.77
N VAL A 70 -14.06 25.74 -1.34
CA VAL A 70 -13.28 26.10 -2.53
C VAL A 70 -14.17 26.19 -3.77
N ARG A 71 -14.05 27.35 -4.47
CA ARG A 71 -14.78 27.60 -5.72
C ARG A 71 -14.24 26.72 -6.86
N LYS A 72 -15.11 26.43 -7.83
CA LYS A 72 -14.74 25.73 -9.06
C LYS A 72 -13.57 26.42 -9.77
N LYS A 73 -12.53 25.66 -10.11
CA LYS A 73 -11.39 26.10 -10.91
C LYS A 73 -11.40 25.44 -12.29
N SER A 74 -10.61 25.99 -13.24
CA SER A 74 -10.41 25.34 -14.54
C SER A 74 -9.67 24.01 -14.37
N LEU A 75 -10.00 23.06 -15.25
CA LEU A 75 -9.35 21.75 -15.35
C LEU A 75 -8.40 21.65 -16.58
N ASP A 76 -8.18 22.78 -17.29
CA ASP A 76 -7.41 22.79 -18.55
C ASP A 76 -5.93 22.44 -18.35
N SER A 77 -5.41 22.67 -17.12
CA SER A 77 -4.01 22.41 -16.74
C SER A 77 -3.75 20.99 -16.24
N LEU A 78 -4.74 20.11 -16.23
CA LEU A 78 -4.56 18.73 -15.82
C LEU A 78 -3.64 17.97 -16.79
N ASN A 79 -2.86 17.04 -16.24
CA ASN A 79 -2.02 16.15 -17.02
C ASN A 79 -2.87 15.02 -17.64
N TYR A 80 -3.53 15.32 -18.75
CA TYR A 80 -4.34 14.34 -19.47
C TYR A 80 -3.48 13.28 -20.12
N ILE A 81 -3.88 12.01 -19.97
CA ILE A 81 -3.21 10.86 -20.58
C ILE A 81 -3.79 10.65 -21.97
N GLU A 82 -2.92 10.71 -22.97
CA GLU A 82 -3.25 10.39 -24.36
C GLU A 82 -2.77 8.97 -24.68
N ILE A 83 -3.65 8.15 -25.24
CA ILE A 83 -3.33 6.76 -25.60
C ILE A 83 -2.57 6.76 -26.94
N PRO A 84 -1.34 6.20 -27.01
CA PRO A 84 -0.55 6.18 -28.24
C PRO A 84 -1.05 5.09 -29.20
N MET A 85 -2.05 5.44 -30.00
CA MET A 85 -2.75 4.52 -30.90
C MET A 85 -1.83 3.89 -31.96
N ASP A 86 -0.74 4.55 -32.31
CA ASP A 86 0.26 4.10 -33.27
C ASP A 86 1.28 3.11 -32.72
N ARG A 87 1.41 3.02 -31.38
CA ARG A 87 2.42 2.18 -30.70
C ARG A 87 1.88 0.91 -30.09
N LEU A 88 0.57 0.84 -29.87
CA LEU A 88 -0.05 -0.31 -29.23
C LEU A 88 -0.40 -1.42 -30.25
N PRO A 89 -0.32 -2.71 -29.87
CA PRO A 89 -0.42 -3.84 -30.79
C PRO A 89 -1.88 -4.23 -31.09
N PHE A 90 -2.70 -3.30 -31.57
CA PHE A 90 -4.15 -3.49 -31.84
C PHE A 90 -4.49 -4.59 -32.84
N SER A 91 -3.55 -4.98 -33.73
CA SER A 91 -3.77 -5.99 -34.76
C SER A 91 -3.39 -7.42 -34.31
N VAL A 92 -2.89 -7.59 -33.09
CA VAL A 92 -2.35 -8.87 -32.62
C VAL A 92 -3.41 -9.68 -31.87
N LEU A 93 -3.61 -10.95 -32.27
CA LEU A 93 -4.53 -11.90 -31.63
C LEU A 93 -5.97 -11.41 -31.52
N THR A 94 -6.47 -10.69 -32.55
CA THR A 94 -7.84 -10.16 -32.59
C THR A 94 -8.93 -11.24 -32.52
N ASP A 95 -8.58 -12.50 -32.84
CA ASP A 95 -9.49 -13.66 -32.72
C ASP A 95 -9.67 -14.15 -31.29
N ASN A 96 -8.80 -13.71 -30.37
CA ASN A 96 -8.94 -14.02 -28.94
C ASN A 96 -9.93 -13.03 -28.30
N GLU A 97 -11.06 -13.54 -27.82
CA GLU A 97 -12.15 -12.74 -27.27
C GLU A 97 -11.69 -11.85 -26.09
N GLN A 98 -10.80 -12.34 -25.22
CA GLN A 98 -10.30 -11.57 -24.08
C GLN A 98 -9.42 -10.41 -24.52
N ILE A 99 -8.54 -10.64 -25.51
CA ILE A 99 -7.69 -9.60 -26.08
C ILE A 99 -8.53 -8.59 -26.82
N LYS A 100 -9.51 -9.04 -27.62
CA LYS A 100 -10.45 -8.16 -28.31
C LYS A 100 -11.21 -7.25 -27.32
N ASN A 101 -11.69 -7.79 -26.21
CA ASN A 101 -12.34 -7.00 -25.17
C ASN A 101 -11.39 -5.94 -24.56
N CYS A 102 -10.11 -6.24 -24.36
CA CYS A 102 -9.12 -5.24 -23.93
C CYS A 102 -8.94 -4.15 -24.99
N ILE A 103 -8.81 -4.53 -26.25
CA ILE A 103 -8.68 -3.60 -27.39
C ILE A 103 -9.90 -2.68 -27.44
N ASP A 104 -11.11 -3.21 -27.41
CA ASP A 104 -12.36 -2.44 -27.48
C ASP A 104 -12.46 -1.45 -26.29
N GLN A 105 -12.04 -1.86 -25.09
CA GLN A 105 -11.99 -0.96 -23.93
C GLN A 105 -10.97 0.17 -24.12
N ILE A 106 -9.77 -0.11 -24.62
CA ILE A 106 -8.75 0.90 -24.89
C ILE A 106 -9.21 1.89 -25.96
N LEU A 107 -9.87 1.40 -27.01
CA LEU A 107 -10.46 2.23 -28.06
C LEU A 107 -11.53 3.17 -27.49
N ALA A 108 -12.42 2.66 -26.63
CA ALA A 108 -13.43 3.49 -25.98
C ALA A 108 -12.79 4.54 -25.05
N LEU A 109 -11.71 4.18 -24.35
CA LEU A 109 -10.99 5.10 -23.47
C LEU A 109 -10.22 6.19 -24.23
N SER A 110 -9.86 5.99 -25.49
CA SER A 110 -9.20 7.02 -26.29
C SER A 110 -10.10 8.23 -26.60
N GLU A 111 -11.41 8.09 -26.46
CA GLU A 111 -12.41 9.14 -26.72
C GLU A 111 -12.76 9.96 -25.47
N VAL A 112 -12.25 9.59 -24.30
CA VAL A 112 -12.60 10.23 -23.03
C VAL A 112 -11.36 10.79 -22.32
N LYS A 113 -11.58 11.72 -21.38
CA LYS A 113 -10.51 12.30 -20.59
C LYS A 113 -10.06 11.34 -19.49
N ILE A 114 -8.75 11.19 -19.35
CA ILE A 114 -8.12 10.28 -18.41
C ILE A 114 -7.07 11.06 -17.64
N VAL A 115 -7.10 10.98 -16.31
CA VAL A 115 -6.10 11.62 -15.43
C VAL A 115 -5.76 10.67 -14.29
N ASN A 116 -4.48 10.56 -13.98
CA ASN A 116 -4.00 9.79 -12.84
C ASN A 116 -3.99 10.65 -11.58
N PHE A 117 -4.84 10.33 -10.62
CA PHE A 117 -4.87 10.94 -9.30
C PHE A 117 -4.37 10.02 -8.18
N THR A 118 -3.59 9.00 -8.53
CA THR A 118 -3.03 8.07 -7.54
C THR A 118 -2.27 8.82 -6.43
N GLY A 119 -2.62 8.53 -5.18
CA GLY A 119 -2.03 9.18 -4.00
C GLY A 119 -2.66 10.51 -3.59
N LEU A 120 -3.69 10.99 -4.30
CA LEU A 120 -4.49 12.13 -3.91
C LEU A 120 -5.81 11.69 -3.28
N THR A 121 -6.23 12.39 -2.23
CA THR A 121 -7.53 12.18 -1.60
C THR A 121 -8.60 13.08 -2.22
N ASN A 122 -9.88 12.74 -2.03
CA ASN A 122 -10.97 13.61 -2.46
C ASN A 122 -10.89 15.03 -1.84
N THR A 123 -10.38 15.13 -0.61
CA THR A 123 -10.16 16.42 0.05
C THR A 123 -9.06 17.22 -0.65
N ASP A 124 -7.97 16.56 -1.09
CA ASP A 124 -6.91 17.20 -1.89
C ASP A 124 -7.48 17.75 -3.21
N LEU A 125 -8.25 16.92 -3.92
CA LEU A 125 -8.88 17.31 -5.18
C LEU A 125 -9.88 18.46 -5.01
N LYS A 126 -10.67 18.49 -3.91
CA LYS A 126 -11.56 19.62 -3.59
C LYS A 126 -10.76 20.90 -3.33
N LEU A 127 -9.69 20.83 -2.54
CA LEU A 127 -8.83 21.97 -2.23
C LEU A 127 -8.17 22.55 -3.48
N GLU A 128 -7.72 21.68 -4.37
CA GLU A 128 -6.99 22.08 -5.56
C GLU A 128 -7.91 22.58 -6.67
N TYR A 129 -9.02 21.86 -6.95
CA TYR A 129 -9.89 22.11 -8.13
C TYR A 129 -11.29 22.62 -7.77
N GLY A 130 -11.67 22.60 -6.51
CA GLY A 130 -13.00 22.97 -6.04
C GLY A 130 -14.01 21.83 -6.03
N THR A 131 -14.91 21.88 -5.05
CA THR A 131 -15.90 20.82 -4.79
C THR A 131 -16.80 20.54 -6.00
N ALA A 132 -17.13 21.54 -6.80
CA ALA A 132 -18.00 21.39 -7.97
C ALA A 132 -17.35 20.55 -9.11
N ASN A 133 -16.05 20.30 -9.06
CA ASN A 133 -15.34 19.48 -10.04
C ASN A 133 -15.22 18.01 -9.63
N ILE A 134 -15.52 17.65 -8.39
CA ILE A 134 -15.25 16.30 -7.85
C ILE A 134 -15.88 15.18 -8.69
N THR A 135 -17.11 15.36 -9.15
CA THR A 135 -17.78 14.35 -9.99
C THR A 135 -17.01 14.08 -11.28
N VAL A 136 -16.57 15.15 -11.96
CA VAL A 136 -15.81 15.05 -13.21
C VAL A 136 -14.41 14.48 -12.96
N LEU A 137 -13.73 14.91 -11.90
CA LEU A 137 -12.41 14.37 -11.53
C LEU A 137 -12.48 12.89 -11.16
N SER A 138 -13.55 12.47 -10.46
CA SER A 138 -13.77 11.06 -10.15
C SER A 138 -14.02 10.22 -11.40
N GLU A 139 -14.68 10.77 -12.42
CA GLU A 139 -14.84 10.10 -13.72
C GLU A 139 -13.49 9.92 -14.42
N TYR A 140 -12.63 10.95 -14.45
CA TYR A 140 -11.30 10.87 -15.04
C TYR A 140 -10.41 9.83 -14.33
N ASP A 141 -10.51 9.74 -12.99
CA ASP A 141 -9.79 8.74 -12.19
C ASP A 141 -10.31 7.31 -12.42
N GLN A 142 -11.62 7.14 -12.58
CA GLN A 142 -12.21 5.85 -12.95
C GLN A 142 -11.74 5.39 -14.34
N ASN A 143 -11.69 6.31 -15.31
CA ASN A 143 -11.16 6.04 -16.64
C ASN A 143 -9.67 5.63 -16.54
N TYR A 144 -8.88 6.31 -15.72
CA TYR A 144 -7.49 5.92 -15.47
C TYR A 144 -7.38 4.51 -14.83
N THR A 145 -8.18 4.23 -13.83
CA THR A 145 -8.19 2.92 -13.19
C THR A 145 -8.53 1.80 -14.18
N LEU A 146 -9.50 2.04 -15.06
CA LEU A 146 -9.87 1.11 -16.11
C LEU A 146 -8.73 0.94 -17.11
N LEU A 147 -8.11 2.04 -17.58
CA LEU A 147 -6.96 2.02 -18.49
C LEU A 147 -5.81 1.19 -17.93
N ALA A 148 -5.38 1.48 -16.69
CA ALA A 148 -4.24 0.80 -16.06
C ALA A 148 -4.48 -0.71 -15.91
N ARG A 149 -5.67 -1.12 -15.51
CA ARG A 149 -6.06 -2.54 -15.39
C ARG A 149 -6.12 -3.23 -16.74
N THR A 150 -6.72 -2.57 -17.75
CA THR A 150 -6.86 -3.13 -19.10
C THR A 150 -5.50 -3.31 -19.76
N LEU A 151 -4.59 -2.34 -19.64
CA LEU A 151 -3.21 -2.44 -20.15
C LEU A 151 -2.45 -3.60 -19.52
N TYR A 152 -2.55 -3.78 -18.21
CA TYR A 152 -1.94 -4.92 -17.52
C TYR A 152 -2.52 -6.25 -18.00
N THR A 153 -3.84 -6.37 -18.06
CA THR A 153 -4.52 -7.58 -18.52
C THR A 153 -4.13 -7.92 -19.95
N TRP A 154 -4.13 -6.93 -20.84
CA TRP A 154 -3.74 -7.11 -22.22
C TRP A 154 -2.28 -7.55 -22.36
N GLY A 155 -1.36 -6.87 -21.69
CA GLY A 155 0.06 -7.26 -21.67
C GLY A 155 0.28 -8.69 -21.15
N ASN A 156 -0.43 -9.08 -20.08
CA ASN A 156 -0.34 -10.43 -19.55
C ASN A 156 -0.90 -11.48 -20.53
N LEU A 157 -2.04 -11.24 -21.15
CA LEU A 157 -2.63 -12.14 -22.15
C LEU A 157 -1.73 -12.33 -23.36
N LEU A 158 -1.09 -11.26 -23.86
CA LEU A 158 -0.12 -11.35 -24.94
C LEU A 158 1.11 -12.15 -24.54
N TYR A 159 1.62 -11.93 -23.32
CA TYR A 159 2.75 -12.68 -22.79
C TYR A 159 2.45 -14.18 -22.69
N ASP A 160 1.31 -14.54 -22.10
CA ASP A 160 0.86 -15.93 -21.94
C ASP A 160 0.64 -16.63 -23.28
N ALA A 161 0.25 -15.88 -24.32
CA ALA A 161 0.12 -16.38 -25.68
C ALA A 161 1.46 -16.46 -26.46
N GLY A 162 2.60 -16.08 -25.83
CA GLY A 162 3.93 -16.11 -26.42
C GLY A 162 4.33 -14.89 -27.25
N TYR A 163 3.48 -13.86 -27.34
CA TYR A 163 3.74 -12.59 -28.01
C TYR A 163 4.49 -11.62 -27.08
N VAL A 164 5.68 -12.06 -26.63
CA VAL A 164 6.44 -11.34 -25.58
C VAL A 164 6.88 -9.92 -26.01
N THR A 165 7.13 -9.71 -27.31
CA THR A 165 7.54 -8.39 -27.81
C THR A 165 6.37 -7.41 -27.80
N GLU A 166 5.22 -7.87 -28.20
CA GLU A 166 3.98 -7.11 -28.24
C GLU A 166 3.44 -6.85 -26.83
N ALA A 167 3.63 -7.80 -25.91
CA ALA A 167 3.26 -7.66 -24.49
C ALA A 167 3.97 -6.49 -23.79
N VAL A 168 5.21 -6.20 -24.20
CA VAL A 168 5.99 -5.09 -23.61
C VAL A 168 5.30 -3.73 -23.87
N LEU A 169 4.67 -3.53 -25.04
CA LEU A 169 4.13 -2.24 -25.44
C LEU A 169 3.02 -1.71 -24.52
N PRO A 170 1.94 -2.45 -24.20
CA PRO A 170 0.93 -1.99 -23.25
C PRO A 170 1.47 -1.88 -21.83
N LEU A 171 2.43 -2.73 -21.44
CA LEU A 171 3.02 -2.66 -20.10
C LEU A 171 3.94 -1.44 -19.92
N GLU A 172 4.80 -1.12 -20.92
CA GLU A 172 5.61 0.10 -20.91
C GLU A 172 4.73 1.35 -20.88
N PHE A 173 3.64 1.36 -21.67
CA PHE A 173 2.70 2.46 -21.66
C PHE A 173 2.03 2.60 -20.28
N ALA A 174 1.59 1.50 -19.64
CA ALA A 174 1.05 1.55 -18.29
C ALA A 174 2.04 2.17 -17.28
N ILE A 175 3.33 1.78 -17.32
CA ILE A 175 4.38 2.37 -16.47
C ILE A 175 4.52 3.88 -16.72
N SER A 176 4.51 4.30 -17.99
CA SER A 176 4.63 5.73 -18.35
C SER A 176 3.47 6.59 -17.83
N THR A 177 2.30 6.00 -17.57
CA THR A 177 1.15 6.69 -16.96
C THR A 177 1.22 6.77 -15.44
N GLY A 178 2.27 6.20 -14.82
CA GLY A 178 2.46 6.20 -13.37
C GLY A 178 1.59 5.19 -12.62
N THR A 179 1.30 4.03 -13.25
CA THR A 179 0.54 2.96 -12.58
C THR A 179 1.28 2.41 -11.36
N ASP A 180 0.52 2.08 -10.32
CA ASP A 180 1.02 1.40 -9.13
C ASP A 180 0.63 -0.10 -9.09
N ILE A 181 0.16 -0.64 -10.20
CA ILE A 181 -0.13 -2.08 -10.35
C ILE A 181 1.19 -2.85 -10.40
N SER A 182 1.56 -3.51 -9.31
CA SER A 182 2.82 -4.24 -9.16
C SER A 182 3.04 -5.32 -10.24
N GLY A 183 1.95 -5.88 -10.78
CA GLY A 183 1.99 -6.86 -11.87
C GLY A 183 2.66 -6.32 -13.15
N ASN A 184 2.47 -5.04 -13.50
CA ASN A 184 3.15 -4.41 -14.63
C ASN A 184 4.67 -4.42 -14.44
N TYR A 185 5.14 -4.00 -13.25
CA TYR A 185 6.56 -3.96 -12.91
C TYR A 185 7.17 -5.36 -12.90
N LYS A 186 6.45 -6.32 -12.27
CA LYS A 186 6.91 -7.71 -12.20
C LYS A 186 7.09 -8.33 -13.58
N LEU A 187 6.08 -8.21 -14.42
CA LEU A 187 6.10 -8.84 -15.74
C LEU A 187 7.15 -8.21 -16.65
N LEU A 188 7.23 -6.88 -16.70
CA LEU A 188 8.28 -6.19 -17.47
C LEU A 188 9.67 -6.51 -16.97
N ALA A 189 9.92 -6.46 -15.66
CA ALA A 189 11.24 -6.77 -15.10
C ALA A 189 11.63 -8.22 -15.41
N THR A 190 10.69 -9.18 -15.37
CA THR A 190 10.93 -10.56 -15.76
C THR A 190 11.31 -10.66 -17.23
N ILE A 191 10.57 -10.02 -18.13
CA ILE A 191 10.87 -9.98 -19.56
C ILE A 191 12.25 -9.36 -19.83
N TYR A 192 12.58 -8.24 -19.18
CA TYR A 192 13.85 -7.56 -19.36
C TYR A 192 15.03 -8.38 -18.81
N ARG A 193 14.87 -9.02 -17.65
CA ARG A 193 15.89 -9.94 -17.10
C ARG A 193 16.16 -11.09 -18.05
N ASP A 194 15.12 -11.74 -18.56
CA ASP A 194 15.25 -12.89 -19.45
C ASP A 194 15.88 -12.51 -20.81
N ARG A 195 15.77 -11.24 -21.20
CA ARG A 195 16.44 -10.66 -22.38
C ARG A 195 17.82 -10.05 -22.08
N GLY A 196 18.31 -10.09 -20.82
CA GLY A 196 19.57 -9.48 -20.40
C GLY A 196 19.57 -7.94 -20.44
N GLN A 197 18.40 -7.29 -20.44
CA GLN A 197 18.22 -5.83 -20.53
C GLN A 197 18.19 -5.18 -19.15
N VAL A 198 19.28 -5.30 -18.38
CA VAL A 198 19.36 -4.82 -16.99
C VAL A 198 19.10 -3.31 -16.87
N SER A 199 19.60 -2.50 -17.80
CA SER A 199 19.35 -1.05 -17.79
C SER A 199 17.86 -0.67 -17.80
N LYS A 200 17.02 -1.46 -18.51
CA LYS A 200 15.57 -1.23 -18.50
C LYS A 200 14.93 -1.54 -17.15
N ILE A 201 15.50 -2.45 -16.35
CA ILE A 201 15.04 -2.71 -14.98
C ILE A 201 15.39 -1.52 -14.08
N GLU A 202 16.55 -0.88 -14.30
CA GLU A 202 16.92 0.36 -13.59
C GLU A 202 15.92 1.49 -13.92
N ASP A 203 15.48 1.61 -15.17
CA ASP A 203 14.42 2.57 -15.55
C ASP A 203 13.09 2.27 -14.84
N LEU A 204 12.72 0.99 -14.64
CA LEU A 204 11.54 0.62 -13.86
C LEU A 204 11.67 0.98 -12.37
N ILE A 205 12.86 0.85 -11.80
CA ILE A 205 13.15 1.27 -10.41
C ILE A 205 12.97 2.78 -10.28
N LEU A 206 13.55 3.56 -11.21
CA LEU A 206 13.39 5.01 -11.22
C LEU A 206 11.92 5.44 -11.38
N ALA A 207 11.16 4.75 -12.23
CA ALA A 207 9.72 5.00 -12.37
C ALA A 207 8.98 4.70 -11.06
N ALA A 208 9.30 3.59 -10.39
CA ALA A 208 8.71 3.21 -9.11
C ALA A 208 9.07 4.18 -7.97
N GLU A 209 10.28 4.74 -7.96
CA GLU A 209 10.71 5.76 -6.99
C GLU A 209 9.88 7.04 -7.06
N ASN A 210 9.34 7.37 -8.23
CA ASN A 210 8.50 8.55 -8.43
C ASN A 210 7.01 8.32 -8.09
N LEU A 211 6.61 7.09 -7.74
CA LEU A 211 5.21 6.82 -7.38
C LEU A 211 4.82 7.50 -6.07
N ASN A 212 3.64 8.12 -6.07
CA ASN A 212 2.96 8.61 -4.87
C ASN A 212 1.89 7.58 -4.44
N SER A 213 2.32 6.37 -4.06
CA SER A 213 1.42 5.27 -3.70
C SER A 213 1.99 4.45 -2.55
N ILE A 214 1.09 3.83 -1.77
CA ILE A 214 1.48 2.84 -0.75
C ILE A 214 2.18 1.62 -1.38
N MET A 215 1.94 1.36 -2.68
CA MET A 215 2.57 0.27 -3.44
C MET A 215 4.03 0.55 -3.84
N LYS A 216 4.53 1.78 -3.69
CA LYS A 216 5.92 2.14 -4.00
C LYS A 216 6.94 1.20 -3.36
N LYS A 217 6.88 1.02 -2.03
CA LYS A 217 7.85 0.16 -1.31
C LYS A 217 7.75 -1.32 -1.73
N PRO A 218 6.56 -1.95 -1.79
CA PRO A 218 6.40 -3.29 -2.30
C PRO A 218 6.96 -3.48 -3.73
N ILE A 219 6.72 -2.52 -4.63
CA ILE A 219 7.23 -2.58 -6.01
C ILE A 219 8.75 -2.50 -6.04
N LEU A 220 9.37 -1.58 -5.29
CA LEU A 220 10.82 -1.46 -5.22
C LEU A 220 11.48 -2.73 -4.66
N SER A 221 10.91 -3.34 -3.61
CA SER A 221 11.38 -4.62 -3.07
C SER A 221 11.31 -5.72 -4.12
N LEU A 222 10.18 -5.85 -4.81
CA LEU A 222 9.97 -6.83 -5.88
C LEU A 222 11.00 -6.67 -7.03
N LEU A 223 11.27 -5.44 -7.45
CA LEU A 223 12.27 -5.17 -8.50
C LEU A 223 13.68 -5.52 -8.04
N SER A 224 14.03 -5.22 -6.79
CA SER A 224 15.31 -5.60 -6.18
C SER A 224 15.50 -7.13 -6.17
N ASP A 225 14.48 -7.88 -5.74
CA ASP A 225 14.51 -9.36 -5.70
C ASP A 225 14.73 -9.95 -7.11
N ILE A 226 14.09 -9.36 -8.14
CA ILE A 226 14.26 -9.80 -9.53
C ILE A 226 15.68 -9.54 -10.03
N VAL A 227 16.29 -8.39 -9.69
CA VAL A 227 17.67 -8.06 -10.09
C VAL A 227 18.68 -8.98 -9.42
N HIS A 228 18.50 -9.31 -8.13
CA HIS A 228 19.42 -10.17 -7.38
C HIS A 228 19.18 -11.67 -7.57
N GLY A 229 18.15 -12.05 -8.31
CA GLY A 229 17.81 -13.43 -8.58
C GLY A 229 17.23 -14.20 -7.39
N GLU A 230 16.77 -13.50 -6.36
CA GLU A 230 16.03 -14.09 -5.24
C GLU A 230 14.61 -14.44 -5.68
N LYS A 231 14.21 -15.70 -5.40
CA LYS A 231 12.91 -16.27 -5.79
C LYS A 231 11.82 -15.94 -4.78
#